data_d0633aa436edd23d9c77b28386d27413
#
_entry.id   d0633aa436edd23d9c77b28386d27413
#
_cell.length_a   1.000
_cell.length_b   1.000
_cell.length_c   1.000
_cell.angle_alpha   90.00
_cell.angle_beta   90.00
_cell.angle_gamma   90.00
#
_symmetry.space_group_name_H-M   'P 1'
#
loop_
_entity.id
_entity.type
_entity.pdbx_description
1 polymer ?
#
loop_
_entity_poly.entity_id
_entity_poly.type
_entity_poly.pdbx_seq_one_letter_code
_entity_poly.pdbx_strand_id
1 'polypeptide(L)'
;MGQLVDGIWKDIWYDTKSTGGHFKRSTSQFRNWVTADGQAGPQGKAGFKAEADRYHLYVSLACPWAHRTLLLRTLKGLEPLISVSVVHPLMKEHGWTFGDDFPAATGDSLYHLDYLYQLYLRADPHYSGRVTVPVLWDKQQQTVVSNESADIIRMFNSAFDGVGARAGDYYPPALRRDIDDINGWVYDQVNNGVYKAGFATTQEAYDEAVNTLFDALAKLEQILGKQRYLTGDQLTEADLRLWNTLVRFDPVYVTHFKCDKHRISDYLNLYGFLRDIYQMPGIAETVDFAHIRNHYYRSHGTINPYGIISIGPQQDLLEPHDRDTRFA
;
A
#
# COMPACT_ATOMS: atom_id res chain seq x y z
N MET A 1 9.94 -7.62 -11.63
CA MET A 1 8.46 -7.37 -11.58
C MET A 1 7.91 -7.58 -12.97
N GLY A 2 7.06 -8.57 -13.15
CA GLY A 2 6.56 -8.95 -14.46
C GLY A 2 5.07 -8.72 -14.65
N GLN A 3 4.54 -9.27 -15.73
CA GLN A 3 3.12 -9.22 -16.06
C GLN A 3 2.72 -10.54 -16.76
N LEU A 4 1.44 -10.81 -16.73
CA LEU A 4 0.83 -11.84 -17.58
C LEU A 4 0.42 -11.21 -18.92
N VAL A 5 0.56 -11.96 -20.00
CA VAL A 5 0.07 -11.62 -21.34
C VAL A 5 -0.63 -12.87 -21.88
N ASP A 6 -1.95 -12.82 -21.99
CA ASP A 6 -2.80 -13.97 -22.35
C ASP A 6 -2.44 -15.22 -21.53
N GLY A 7 -2.38 -15.08 -20.22
CA GLY A 7 -2.05 -16.16 -19.28
C GLY A 7 -0.57 -16.56 -19.24
N ILE A 8 0.30 -15.98 -20.04
CA ILE A 8 1.73 -16.32 -20.09
C ILE A 8 2.53 -15.29 -19.27
N TRP A 9 3.28 -15.78 -18.28
CA TRP A 9 4.16 -14.91 -17.48
C TRP A 9 5.30 -14.34 -18.32
N LYS A 10 5.52 -13.03 -18.21
CA LYS A 10 6.62 -12.29 -18.83
C LYS A 10 7.32 -11.43 -17.77
N ASP A 11 8.63 -11.62 -17.60
CA ASP A 11 9.43 -10.74 -16.74
C ASP A 11 9.78 -9.47 -17.52
N ILE A 12 8.82 -8.53 -17.58
CA ILE A 12 8.92 -7.29 -18.33
C ILE A 12 8.72 -6.13 -17.35
N TRP A 13 9.73 -5.26 -17.25
CA TRP A 13 9.68 -4.01 -16.46
C TRP A 13 8.74 -2.97 -17.11
N TYR A 14 8.52 -1.88 -16.43
CA TYR A 14 7.79 -0.74 -16.98
C TYR A 14 8.58 -0.10 -18.12
N ASP A 15 7.89 0.29 -19.19
CA ASP A 15 8.49 1.02 -20.30
C ASP A 15 8.61 2.50 -19.95
N THR A 16 9.82 2.92 -19.57
CA THR A 16 10.15 4.33 -19.34
C THR A 16 10.71 5.01 -20.59
N LYS A 17 11.11 4.26 -21.63
CA LYS A 17 11.67 4.83 -22.87
C LYS A 17 10.61 5.57 -23.67
N SER A 18 9.44 4.94 -23.87
CA SER A 18 8.33 5.57 -24.61
C SER A 18 7.69 6.75 -23.88
N THR A 19 7.99 6.93 -22.59
CA THR A 19 7.43 8.00 -21.74
C THR A 19 8.43 9.10 -21.41
N GLY A 20 9.56 9.20 -22.15
CA GLY A 20 10.58 10.22 -21.89
C GLY A 20 11.27 10.09 -20.54
N GLY A 21 11.42 8.88 -20.04
CA GLY A 21 12.03 8.59 -18.75
C GLY A 21 11.07 8.54 -17.55
N HIS A 22 9.78 8.84 -17.75
CA HIS A 22 8.79 8.87 -16.67
C HIS A 22 8.24 7.48 -16.35
N PHE A 23 8.14 7.19 -15.06
CA PHE A 23 7.43 6.01 -14.59
C PHE A 23 5.93 6.22 -14.64
N LYS A 24 5.20 5.30 -15.29
CA LYS A 24 3.72 5.27 -15.34
C LYS A 24 3.17 3.96 -14.81
N ARG A 25 2.27 4.03 -13.85
CA ARG A 25 1.63 2.85 -13.23
C ARG A 25 0.42 2.41 -14.05
N SER A 26 0.26 1.09 -14.23
CA SER A 26 -0.94 0.49 -14.82
C SER A 26 -2.09 0.48 -13.82
N THR A 27 -3.33 0.57 -14.31
CA THR A 27 -4.53 0.45 -13.48
C THR A 27 -4.82 -1.00 -13.09
N SER A 28 -5.39 -1.20 -11.91
CA SER A 28 -5.88 -2.49 -11.43
C SER A 28 -7.13 -2.93 -12.22
N GLN A 29 -7.23 -4.22 -12.56
CA GLN A 29 -8.31 -4.72 -13.43
C GLN A 29 -9.40 -5.47 -12.66
N PHE A 30 -9.07 -6.13 -11.54
CA PHE A 30 -10.07 -6.75 -10.68
C PHE A 30 -10.64 -5.69 -9.74
N ARG A 31 -11.90 -5.30 -9.96
CA ARG A 31 -12.57 -4.18 -9.30
C ARG A 31 -13.99 -4.54 -8.80
N ASN A 32 -14.22 -5.82 -8.42
CA ASN A 32 -15.46 -6.19 -7.74
C ASN A 32 -15.43 -5.72 -6.28
N TRP A 33 -16.58 -5.77 -5.62
CA TRP A 33 -16.74 -5.26 -4.26
C TRP A 33 -17.39 -6.28 -3.34
N VAL A 34 -16.87 -6.39 -2.12
CA VAL A 34 -17.58 -7.00 -1.00
C VAL A 34 -18.55 -5.95 -0.46
N THR A 35 -19.84 -6.33 -0.35
CA THR A 35 -20.89 -5.52 0.26
C THR A 35 -21.60 -6.30 1.36
N ALA A 36 -22.27 -5.62 2.27
CA ALA A 36 -22.95 -6.26 3.39
C ALA A 36 -24.01 -7.28 2.95
N ASP A 37 -24.68 -7.02 1.84
CA ASP A 37 -25.78 -7.84 1.31
C ASP A 37 -25.42 -8.66 0.06
N GLY A 38 -24.21 -8.46 -0.51
CA GLY A 38 -23.75 -9.13 -1.73
C GLY A 38 -24.25 -8.49 -3.02
N GLN A 39 -24.88 -7.32 -2.97
CA GLN A 39 -25.20 -6.55 -4.16
C GLN A 39 -23.93 -5.98 -4.82
N ALA A 40 -24.05 -5.54 -6.08
CA ALA A 40 -22.94 -4.87 -6.75
C ALA A 40 -22.54 -3.59 -6.02
N GLY A 41 -21.22 -3.35 -5.92
CA GLY A 41 -20.67 -2.11 -5.40
C GLY A 41 -20.70 -0.98 -6.44
N PRO A 42 -19.90 0.07 -6.24
CA PRO A 42 -19.79 1.18 -7.19
C PRO A 42 -19.36 0.73 -8.59
N GLN A 43 -18.70 -0.41 -8.67
CA GLN A 43 -18.28 -1.06 -9.92
C GLN A 43 -18.19 -2.57 -9.71
N GLY A 44 -18.06 -3.32 -10.81
CA GLY A 44 -18.01 -4.77 -10.79
C GLY A 44 -19.40 -5.42 -10.70
N LYS A 45 -19.43 -6.70 -10.39
CA LYS A 45 -20.65 -7.51 -10.34
C LYS A 45 -21.05 -7.87 -8.90
N ALA A 46 -22.32 -8.20 -8.68
CA ALA A 46 -22.83 -8.74 -7.42
C ALA A 46 -22.28 -10.14 -7.13
N GLY A 47 -22.51 -10.61 -5.89
CA GLY A 47 -22.18 -11.98 -5.47
C GLY A 47 -21.14 -12.07 -4.36
N PHE A 48 -20.53 -10.95 -3.94
CA PHE A 48 -19.51 -10.91 -2.91
C PHE A 48 -20.07 -10.34 -1.59
N LYS A 49 -20.88 -11.15 -0.91
CA LYS A 49 -21.45 -10.79 0.39
C LYS A 49 -20.38 -10.87 1.48
N ALA A 50 -20.39 -9.91 2.41
CA ALA A 50 -19.55 -9.97 3.60
C ALA A 50 -19.96 -11.14 4.50
N GLU A 51 -19.04 -12.06 4.71
CA GLU A 51 -19.21 -13.27 5.52
C GLU A 51 -17.89 -13.55 6.25
N ALA A 52 -17.98 -14.02 7.49
CA ALA A 52 -16.80 -14.43 8.25
C ALA A 52 -16.09 -15.60 7.56
N ASP A 53 -14.76 -15.55 7.53
CA ASP A 53 -13.89 -16.58 6.96
C ASP A 53 -14.11 -16.89 5.45
N ARG A 54 -14.86 -16.08 4.73
CA ARG A 54 -15.03 -16.24 3.28
C ARG A 54 -13.85 -15.68 2.48
N TYR A 55 -13.26 -14.60 2.95
CA TYR A 55 -12.23 -13.87 2.20
C TYR A 55 -10.83 -14.13 2.75
N HIS A 56 -9.85 -14.03 1.85
CA HIS A 56 -8.44 -14.14 2.16
C HIS A 56 -7.68 -12.98 1.50
N LEU A 57 -6.72 -12.41 2.21
CA LEU A 57 -5.94 -11.27 1.73
C LEU A 57 -4.49 -11.70 1.48
N TYR A 58 -4.01 -11.52 0.24
CA TYR A 58 -2.60 -11.71 -0.10
C TYR A 58 -1.88 -10.36 -0.09
N VAL A 59 -0.79 -10.28 0.65
CA VAL A 59 -0.03 -9.03 0.89
C VAL A 59 1.46 -9.24 0.80
N SER A 60 2.19 -8.14 0.60
CA SER A 60 3.60 -8.02 0.96
C SER A 60 3.72 -6.99 2.08
N LEU A 61 4.45 -7.31 3.14
CA LEU A 61 4.71 -6.34 4.22
C LEU A 61 5.59 -5.17 3.76
N ALA A 62 6.31 -5.35 2.65
CA ALA A 62 7.07 -4.28 2.02
C ALA A 62 6.19 -3.28 1.24
N CYS A 63 5.08 -3.74 0.66
CA CYS A 63 4.28 -2.96 -0.28
C CYS A 63 3.39 -1.91 0.43
N PRO A 64 3.52 -0.60 0.15
CA PRO A 64 2.69 0.42 0.78
C PRO A 64 1.22 0.34 0.39
N TRP A 65 0.92 -0.19 -0.80
CA TRP A 65 -0.46 -0.38 -1.25
C TRP A 65 -1.15 -1.52 -0.48
N ALA A 66 -0.46 -2.65 -0.29
CA ALA A 66 -0.96 -3.76 0.51
C ALA A 66 -1.07 -3.38 2.00
N HIS A 67 -0.14 -2.57 2.50
CA HIS A 67 -0.16 -2.10 3.88
C HIS A 67 -1.42 -1.31 4.24
N ARG A 68 -2.00 -0.54 3.30
CA ARG A 68 -3.31 0.12 3.51
C ARG A 68 -4.37 -0.87 3.97
N THR A 69 -4.40 -2.05 3.34
CA THR A 69 -5.40 -3.09 3.64
C THR A 69 -5.15 -3.75 4.99
N LEU A 70 -3.89 -3.92 5.38
CA LEU A 70 -3.53 -4.42 6.71
C LEU A 70 -3.93 -3.42 7.80
N LEU A 71 -3.70 -2.12 7.60
CA LEU A 71 -4.11 -1.07 8.55
C LEU A 71 -5.62 -1.11 8.80
N LEU A 72 -6.43 -1.11 7.75
CA LEU A 72 -7.89 -1.18 7.90
C LEU A 72 -8.35 -2.51 8.51
N ARG A 73 -7.69 -3.63 8.15
CA ARG A 73 -7.96 -4.93 8.75
C ARG A 73 -7.75 -4.88 10.28
N THR A 74 -6.66 -4.26 10.73
CA THR A 74 -6.34 -4.10 12.16
C THR A 74 -7.28 -3.11 12.85
N LEU A 75 -7.48 -1.93 12.29
CA LEU A 75 -8.34 -0.89 12.87
C LEU A 75 -9.81 -1.34 12.99
N LYS A 76 -10.29 -2.12 12.03
CA LYS A 76 -11.65 -2.67 12.02
C LYS A 76 -11.75 -4.04 12.72
N GLY A 77 -10.64 -4.58 13.27
CA GLY A 77 -10.65 -5.87 13.98
C GLY A 77 -11.08 -7.03 13.09
N LEU A 78 -10.64 -7.05 11.83
CA LEU A 78 -11.05 -8.07 10.84
C LEU A 78 -10.13 -9.31 10.86
N GLU A 79 -9.17 -9.40 11.78
CA GLU A 79 -8.24 -10.53 11.88
C GLU A 79 -8.95 -11.89 11.98
N PRO A 80 -10.04 -12.03 12.76
CA PRO A 80 -10.79 -13.28 12.84
C PRO A 80 -11.67 -13.56 11.61
N LEU A 81 -11.94 -12.52 10.79
CA LEU A 81 -12.90 -12.61 9.68
C LEU A 81 -12.22 -12.81 8.32
N ILE A 82 -10.97 -12.30 8.18
CA ILE A 82 -10.21 -12.29 6.94
C ILE A 82 -8.80 -12.79 7.21
N SER A 83 -8.48 -13.98 6.74
CA SER A 83 -7.15 -14.58 6.84
C SER A 83 -6.15 -13.89 5.89
N VAL A 84 -4.84 -14.05 6.14
CA VAL A 84 -3.76 -13.39 5.37
C VAL A 84 -2.68 -14.39 4.98
N SER A 85 -2.19 -14.29 3.75
CA SER A 85 -0.90 -14.84 3.31
C SER A 85 0.05 -13.73 2.92
N VAL A 86 1.29 -13.85 3.37
CA VAL A 86 2.37 -12.88 3.14
C VAL A 86 3.36 -13.47 2.14
N VAL A 87 3.55 -12.78 1.01
CA VAL A 87 4.56 -13.16 0.02
C VAL A 87 5.98 -12.90 0.52
N HIS A 88 6.95 -13.61 -0.06
CA HIS A 88 8.37 -13.40 0.21
C HIS A 88 8.79 -11.96 -0.17
N PRO A 89 9.67 -11.28 0.61
CA PRO A 89 10.05 -9.89 0.32
C PRO A 89 10.82 -9.71 -0.99
N LEU A 90 11.58 -10.71 -1.43
CA LEU A 90 12.36 -10.61 -2.67
C LEU A 90 11.49 -10.89 -3.88
N MET A 91 11.38 -9.89 -4.74
CA MET A 91 10.65 -9.98 -6.01
C MET A 91 11.65 -10.00 -7.16
N LYS A 92 11.83 -11.15 -7.77
CA LYS A 92 12.79 -11.41 -8.85
C LYS A 92 12.08 -11.71 -10.18
N GLU A 93 12.68 -12.56 -11.02
CA GLU A 93 12.22 -12.95 -12.37
C GLU A 93 10.80 -13.56 -12.40
N HIS A 94 10.39 -14.21 -11.31
CA HIS A 94 9.03 -14.77 -11.18
C HIS A 94 8.04 -13.81 -10.48
N GLY A 95 8.42 -12.55 -10.25
CA GLY A 95 7.60 -11.58 -9.50
C GLY A 95 7.50 -11.95 -8.02
N TRP A 96 6.32 -11.82 -7.43
CA TRP A 96 6.06 -12.21 -6.06
C TRP A 96 5.99 -13.73 -5.92
N THR A 97 6.74 -14.27 -4.95
CA THR A 97 6.81 -15.70 -4.64
C THR A 97 6.20 -15.99 -3.28
N PHE A 98 5.79 -17.23 -3.07
CA PHE A 98 5.28 -17.74 -1.80
C PHE A 98 6.33 -18.54 -1.00
N GLY A 99 7.63 -18.22 -1.17
CA GLY A 99 8.66 -18.77 -0.28
C GLY A 99 8.41 -18.39 1.18
N ASP A 100 8.68 -19.30 2.10
CA ASP A 100 8.51 -19.16 3.56
C ASP A 100 9.86 -19.14 4.31
N ASP A 101 10.95 -19.04 3.56
CA ASP A 101 12.33 -19.02 4.06
C ASP A 101 12.79 -17.62 4.54
N PHE A 102 11.87 -16.67 4.67
CA PHE A 102 12.13 -15.35 5.24
C PHE A 102 11.17 -15.08 6.41
N PRO A 103 11.65 -14.49 7.55
CA PRO A 103 10.79 -14.19 8.69
C PRO A 103 9.52 -13.43 8.28
N ALA A 104 8.37 -13.81 8.86
CA ALA A 104 7.04 -13.29 8.56
C ALA A 104 6.50 -13.53 7.12
N ALA A 105 7.25 -14.13 6.20
CA ALA A 105 6.68 -14.72 5.00
C ALA A 105 5.95 -16.02 5.37
N THR A 106 4.72 -16.20 4.89
CA THR A 106 3.88 -17.34 5.31
C THR A 106 3.70 -18.41 4.24
N GLY A 107 4.15 -18.13 3.03
CA GLY A 107 3.72 -18.93 1.87
C GLY A 107 2.25 -18.71 1.51
N ASP A 108 1.74 -19.49 0.55
CA ASP A 108 0.32 -19.54 0.24
C ASP A 108 -0.39 -20.59 1.09
N SER A 109 -1.15 -20.16 2.08
CA SER A 109 -1.83 -21.05 3.03
C SER A 109 -3.08 -21.73 2.45
N LEU A 110 -3.57 -21.32 1.29
CA LEU A 110 -4.81 -21.86 0.69
C LEU A 110 -4.55 -22.94 -0.36
N TYR A 111 -3.60 -22.70 -1.26
CA TYR A 111 -3.40 -23.56 -2.44
C TYR A 111 -1.97 -24.06 -2.58
N HIS A 112 -1.05 -23.64 -1.71
CA HIS A 112 0.37 -23.99 -1.74
C HIS A 112 1.03 -23.68 -3.09
N LEU A 113 0.68 -22.53 -3.69
CA LEU A 113 1.26 -22.02 -4.92
C LEU A 113 2.69 -21.54 -4.68
N ASP A 114 3.54 -21.62 -5.71
CA ASP A 114 4.91 -21.09 -5.66
C ASP A 114 4.95 -19.58 -5.95
N TYR A 115 4.05 -19.10 -6.83
CA TYR A 115 4.08 -17.74 -7.36
C TYR A 115 2.70 -17.07 -7.34
N LEU A 116 2.67 -15.78 -7.05
CA LEU A 116 1.41 -15.01 -7.01
C LEU A 116 0.71 -14.97 -8.37
N TYR A 117 1.43 -15.02 -9.49
CA TYR A 117 0.79 -15.03 -10.80
C TYR A 117 -0.08 -16.28 -11.04
N GLN A 118 0.22 -17.40 -10.40
CA GLN A 118 -0.60 -18.61 -10.47
C GLN A 118 -1.99 -18.38 -9.84
N LEU A 119 -2.07 -17.54 -8.80
CA LEU A 119 -3.37 -17.14 -8.21
C LEU A 119 -4.21 -16.32 -9.20
N TYR A 120 -3.57 -15.39 -9.95
CA TYR A 120 -4.24 -14.63 -11.00
C TYR A 120 -4.75 -15.53 -12.13
N LEU A 121 -3.96 -16.51 -12.55
CA LEU A 121 -4.36 -17.51 -13.55
C LEU A 121 -5.50 -18.42 -13.08
N ARG A 122 -5.59 -18.67 -11.77
CA ARG A 122 -6.71 -19.40 -11.19
C ARG A 122 -8.01 -18.61 -11.28
N ALA A 123 -7.94 -17.28 -11.18
CA ALA A 123 -9.11 -16.41 -11.33
C ALA A 123 -9.49 -16.18 -12.80
N ASP A 124 -8.49 -16.03 -13.67
CA ASP A 124 -8.64 -15.82 -15.12
C ASP A 124 -7.44 -16.42 -15.87
N PRO A 125 -7.61 -17.58 -16.54
CA PRO A 125 -6.52 -18.24 -17.26
C PRO A 125 -5.92 -17.42 -18.42
N HIS A 126 -6.65 -16.43 -18.93
CA HIS A 126 -6.22 -15.53 -20.01
C HIS A 126 -5.85 -14.12 -19.52
N TYR A 127 -5.69 -13.92 -18.21
CA TYR A 127 -5.39 -12.62 -17.65
C TYR A 127 -4.20 -11.97 -18.35
N SER A 128 -4.38 -10.69 -18.68
CA SER A 128 -3.32 -9.82 -19.21
C SER A 128 -3.19 -8.57 -18.36
N GLY A 129 -2.06 -8.43 -17.65
CA GLY A 129 -1.82 -7.31 -16.77
C GLY A 129 -0.74 -7.56 -15.74
N ARG A 130 -0.46 -6.54 -14.91
CA ARG A 130 0.50 -6.66 -13.82
C ARG A 130 -0.04 -7.55 -12.70
N VAL A 131 0.85 -8.35 -12.12
CA VAL A 131 0.56 -9.18 -10.95
C VAL A 131 1.06 -8.45 -9.71
N THR A 132 0.13 -7.97 -8.91
CA THR A 132 0.39 -7.04 -7.80
C THR A 132 -0.25 -7.52 -6.51
N VAL A 133 0.21 -6.98 -5.39
CA VAL A 133 -0.44 -7.04 -4.08
C VAL A 133 -0.92 -5.64 -3.68
N PRO A 134 -2.03 -5.51 -2.90
CA PRO A 134 -2.83 -6.56 -2.28
C PRO A 134 -3.70 -7.31 -3.29
N VAL A 135 -4.14 -8.52 -2.91
CA VAL A 135 -5.21 -9.23 -3.60
C VAL A 135 -6.24 -9.65 -2.53
N LEU A 136 -7.47 -9.23 -2.70
CA LEU A 136 -8.60 -9.76 -1.93
C LEU A 136 -9.22 -10.91 -2.71
N TRP A 137 -9.13 -12.11 -2.15
CA TRP A 137 -9.56 -13.37 -2.73
C TRP A 137 -10.86 -13.88 -2.10
N ASP A 138 -11.81 -14.34 -2.91
CA ASP A 138 -13.00 -15.04 -2.46
C ASP A 138 -12.77 -16.57 -2.49
N LYS A 139 -12.71 -17.22 -1.34
CA LYS A 139 -12.49 -18.65 -1.21
C LYS A 139 -13.67 -19.48 -1.74
N GLN A 140 -14.89 -18.95 -1.71
CA GLN A 140 -16.07 -19.64 -2.20
C GLN A 140 -16.14 -19.63 -3.72
N GLN A 141 -15.97 -18.47 -4.35
CA GLN A 141 -16.00 -18.34 -5.81
C GLN A 141 -14.66 -18.65 -6.48
N GLN A 142 -13.60 -18.84 -5.70
CA GLN A 142 -12.22 -19.08 -6.18
C GLN A 142 -11.78 -18.05 -7.22
N THR A 143 -11.95 -16.77 -6.89
CA THR A 143 -11.59 -15.65 -7.77
C THR A 143 -11.07 -14.45 -7.00
N VAL A 144 -10.38 -13.57 -7.71
CA VAL A 144 -9.98 -12.26 -7.19
C VAL A 144 -11.22 -11.35 -7.13
N VAL A 145 -11.52 -10.83 -5.95
CA VAL A 145 -12.52 -9.77 -5.77
C VAL A 145 -11.96 -8.45 -6.27
N SER A 146 -10.83 -8.04 -5.70
CA SER A 146 -10.16 -6.79 -6.06
C SER A 146 -8.65 -6.88 -5.82
N ASN A 147 -7.88 -6.22 -6.69
CA ASN A 147 -6.45 -5.94 -6.48
C ASN A 147 -6.17 -4.43 -6.42
N GLU A 148 -7.21 -3.62 -6.11
CA GLU A 148 -7.08 -2.18 -5.90
C GLU A 148 -7.19 -1.85 -4.41
N SER A 149 -6.09 -1.41 -3.83
CA SER A 149 -6.03 -1.13 -2.38
C SER A 149 -7.02 -0.07 -1.92
N ALA A 150 -7.29 0.96 -2.74
CA ALA A 150 -8.23 2.01 -2.43
C ALA A 150 -9.69 1.50 -2.33
N ASP A 151 -10.05 0.50 -3.15
CA ASP A 151 -11.36 -0.14 -3.08
C ASP A 151 -11.44 -1.09 -1.87
N ILE A 152 -10.39 -1.89 -1.66
CA ILE A 152 -10.35 -2.88 -0.57
C ILE A 152 -10.49 -2.20 0.80
N ILE A 153 -9.81 -1.06 1.03
CA ILE A 153 -9.96 -0.34 2.31
C ILE A 153 -11.37 0.18 2.52
N ARG A 154 -12.08 0.61 1.48
CA ARG A 154 -13.47 1.05 1.59
C ARG A 154 -14.43 -0.12 1.82
N MET A 155 -14.16 -1.30 1.24
CA MET A 155 -14.88 -2.53 1.58
C MET A 155 -14.68 -2.89 3.06
N PHE A 156 -13.45 -2.85 3.57
CA PHE A 156 -13.13 -3.16 4.96
C PHE A 156 -13.72 -2.14 5.94
N ASN A 157 -13.87 -0.89 5.52
CA ASN A 157 -14.42 0.17 6.35
C ASN A 157 -15.86 -0.10 6.78
N SER A 158 -16.70 -0.71 5.94
CA SER A 158 -18.15 -0.79 6.21
C SER A 158 -18.81 -2.12 5.90
N ALA A 159 -18.30 -2.92 4.94
CA ALA A 159 -19.03 -4.13 4.51
C ALA A 159 -19.18 -5.17 5.64
N PHE A 160 -18.24 -5.24 6.57
CA PHE A 160 -18.17 -6.26 7.61
C PHE A 160 -18.79 -5.82 8.95
N ASP A 161 -19.41 -4.63 9.04
CA ASP A 161 -19.97 -4.12 10.28
C ASP A 161 -21.04 -5.06 10.87
N GLY A 162 -21.85 -5.67 10.01
CA GLY A 162 -22.89 -6.65 10.42
C GLY A 162 -22.36 -8.05 10.74
N VAL A 163 -21.08 -8.34 10.58
CA VAL A 163 -20.49 -9.67 10.80
C VAL A 163 -19.35 -9.68 11.83
N GLY A 164 -19.23 -8.63 12.63
CA GLY A 164 -18.31 -8.58 13.77
C GLY A 164 -17.13 -7.63 13.64
N ALA A 165 -17.10 -6.76 12.63
CA ALA A 165 -16.09 -5.70 12.56
C ALA A 165 -16.23 -4.72 13.74
N ARG A 166 -15.08 -4.17 14.16
CA ARG A 166 -15.04 -3.10 15.17
C ARG A 166 -15.71 -1.84 14.62
N ALA A 167 -16.43 -1.11 15.48
CA ALA A 167 -17.02 0.19 15.14
C ALA A 167 -15.91 1.19 14.70
N GLY A 168 -16.28 2.10 13.82
CA GLY A 168 -15.41 3.15 13.28
C GLY A 168 -15.66 3.34 11.79
N ASP A 169 -15.69 4.61 11.36
CA ASP A 169 -15.86 4.98 9.95
C ASP A 169 -14.69 5.89 9.53
N TYR A 170 -13.83 5.39 8.65
CA TYR A 170 -12.66 6.09 8.13
C TYR A 170 -12.94 6.81 6.80
N TYR A 171 -14.19 6.76 6.33
CA TYR A 171 -14.68 7.47 5.15
C TYR A 171 -16.09 8.02 5.38
N PRO A 172 -16.26 8.83 6.48
CA PRO A 172 -17.57 9.29 6.90
C PRO A 172 -18.20 10.23 5.87
N PRO A 173 -19.52 10.16 5.65
CA PRO A 173 -20.22 10.94 4.60
C PRO A 173 -19.91 12.44 4.61
N ALA A 174 -19.79 13.04 5.79
CA ALA A 174 -19.54 14.47 5.94
C ALA A 174 -18.15 14.91 5.43
N LEU A 175 -17.16 14.00 5.41
CA LEU A 175 -15.77 14.31 5.03
C LEU A 175 -15.37 13.72 3.67
N ARG A 176 -16.26 12.99 2.98
CA ARG A 176 -15.92 12.28 1.73
C ARG A 176 -15.31 13.16 0.66
N ARG A 177 -15.85 14.34 0.47
CA ARG A 177 -15.33 15.30 -0.50
C ARG A 177 -13.89 15.71 -0.18
N ASP A 178 -13.64 16.10 1.07
CA ASP A 178 -12.32 16.55 1.49
C ASP A 178 -11.29 15.39 1.46
N ILE A 179 -11.73 14.19 1.86
CA ILE A 179 -10.93 12.96 1.76
C ILE A 179 -10.56 12.66 0.31
N ASP A 180 -11.53 12.70 -0.61
CA ASP A 180 -11.31 12.39 -2.03
C ASP A 180 -10.41 13.44 -2.70
N ASP A 181 -10.62 14.73 -2.39
CA ASP A 181 -9.79 15.83 -2.87
C ASP A 181 -8.32 15.66 -2.41
N ILE A 182 -8.10 15.37 -1.12
CA ILE A 182 -6.76 15.11 -0.59
C ILE A 182 -6.15 13.85 -1.21
N ASN A 183 -6.91 12.76 -1.27
CA ASN A 183 -6.46 11.52 -1.86
C ASN A 183 -6.00 11.68 -3.31
N GLY A 184 -6.67 12.54 -4.09
CA GLY A 184 -6.34 12.79 -5.49
C GLY A 184 -4.91 13.30 -5.67
N TRP A 185 -4.54 14.39 -5.02
CA TRP A 185 -3.21 14.97 -5.19
C TRP A 185 -2.12 14.23 -4.37
N VAL A 186 -2.45 13.71 -3.18
CA VAL A 186 -1.51 12.88 -2.39
C VAL A 186 -1.14 11.61 -3.15
N TYR A 187 -2.11 10.95 -3.79
CA TYR A 187 -1.86 9.77 -4.62
C TYR A 187 -0.85 10.06 -5.72
N ASP A 188 -1.05 11.14 -6.47
CA ASP A 188 -0.20 11.47 -7.61
C ASP A 188 1.18 12.02 -7.21
N GLN A 189 1.19 12.96 -6.26
CA GLN A 189 2.39 13.76 -5.93
C GLN A 189 3.25 13.12 -4.84
N VAL A 190 2.66 12.32 -3.94
CA VAL A 190 3.38 11.69 -2.82
C VAL A 190 3.46 10.18 -2.98
N ASN A 191 2.32 9.46 -2.98
CA ASN A 191 2.35 8.01 -3.00
C ASN A 191 2.99 7.46 -4.30
N ASN A 192 2.64 8.00 -5.47
CA ASN A 192 3.34 7.72 -6.73
C ASN A 192 4.57 8.60 -6.91
N GLY A 193 4.64 9.78 -6.30
CA GLY A 193 5.74 10.73 -6.41
C GLY A 193 7.09 10.10 -6.09
N VAL A 194 7.19 9.34 -4.99
CA VAL A 194 8.41 8.61 -4.62
C VAL A 194 8.83 7.57 -5.67
N TYR A 195 7.87 6.91 -6.33
CA TYR A 195 8.14 5.97 -7.42
C TYR A 195 8.49 6.66 -8.73
N LYS A 196 7.84 7.79 -9.03
CA LYS A 196 8.19 8.62 -10.19
C LYS A 196 9.64 9.10 -10.09
N ALA A 197 10.08 9.56 -8.92
CA ALA A 197 11.46 9.93 -8.66
C ALA A 197 12.40 8.71 -8.72
N GLY A 198 12.10 7.64 -8.01
CA GLY A 198 12.96 6.47 -7.86
C GLY A 198 13.17 5.68 -9.15
N PHE A 199 12.17 5.61 -10.03
CA PHE A 199 12.23 4.89 -11.30
C PHE A 199 12.40 5.80 -12.52
N ALA A 200 12.65 7.10 -12.34
CA ALA A 200 13.02 8.00 -13.42
C ALA A 200 14.30 7.51 -14.11
N THR A 201 14.34 7.59 -15.44
CA THR A 201 15.51 7.20 -16.26
C THR A 201 16.13 8.36 -17.01
N THR A 202 15.64 9.60 -16.78
CA THR A 202 16.25 10.85 -17.24
C THR A 202 16.30 11.85 -16.09
N GLN A 203 17.21 12.82 -16.19
CA GLN A 203 17.34 13.87 -15.16
C GLN A 203 16.06 14.72 -15.09
N GLU A 204 15.51 15.10 -16.24
CA GLU A 204 14.29 15.91 -16.31
C GLU A 204 13.11 15.24 -15.61
N ALA A 205 12.90 13.94 -15.86
CA ALA A 205 11.81 13.18 -15.21
C ALA A 205 12.02 13.06 -13.69
N TYR A 206 13.27 12.91 -13.24
CA TYR A 206 13.60 12.92 -11.81
C TYR A 206 13.35 14.27 -11.18
N ASP A 207 13.87 15.35 -11.79
CA ASP A 207 13.76 16.72 -11.25
C ASP A 207 12.30 17.15 -11.14
N GLU A 208 11.48 16.87 -12.14
CA GLU A 208 10.03 17.12 -12.10
C GLU A 208 9.37 16.37 -10.95
N ALA A 209 9.63 15.07 -10.83
CA ALA A 209 8.99 14.22 -9.82
C ALA A 209 9.42 14.61 -8.40
N VAL A 210 10.73 14.81 -8.16
CA VAL A 210 11.24 15.10 -6.82
C VAL A 210 10.83 16.48 -6.32
N ASN A 211 10.81 17.49 -7.19
CA ASN A 211 10.37 18.84 -6.80
C ASN A 211 8.86 18.83 -6.47
N THR A 212 8.03 18.22 -7.32
CA THR A 212 6.59 18.05 -7.05
C THR A 212 6.33 17.33 -5.73
N LEU A 213 7.10 16.29 -5.43
CA LEU A 213 7.00 15.54 -4.18
C LEU A 213 7.29 16.43 -2.96
N PHE A 214 8.38 17.19 -2.98
CA PHE A 214 8.77 18.03 -1.85
C PHE A 214 7.86 19.25 -1.66
N ASP A 215 7.31 19.80 -2.74
CA ASP A 215 6.26 20.84 -2.65
C ASP A 215 4.99 20.29 -1.99
N ALA A 216 4.59 19.04 -2.32
CA ALA A 216 3.48 18.36 -1.69
C ALA A 216 3.75 18.06 -0.19
N LEU A 217 4.97 17.62 0.17
CA LEU A 217 5.35 17.41 1.57
C LEU A 217 5.33 18.72 2.36
N ALA A 218 5.81 19.83 1.79
CA ALA A 218 5.74 21.14 2.43
C ALA A 218 4.29 21.61 2.66
N LYS A 219 3.38 21.34 1.71
CA LYS A 219 1.94 21.59 1.88
C LYS A 219 1.34 20.74 3.01
N LEU A 220 1.68 19.45 3.08
CA LEU A 220 1.23 18.55 4.13
C LEU A 220 1.74 18.98 5.51
N GLU A 221 2.99 19.41 5.61
CA GLU A 221 3.58 19.96 6.83
C GLU A 221 2.76 21.15 7.36
N GLN A 222 2.32 22.06 6.46
CA GLN A 222 1.48 23.21 6.83
C GLN A 222 0.07 22.80 7.28
N ILE A 223 -0.55 21.83 6.61
CA ILE A 223 -1.88 21.30 7.00
C ILE A 223 -1.79 20.67 8.39
N LEU A 224 -0.84 19.77 8.59
CA LEU A 224 -0.64 19.04 9.84
C LEU A 224 -0.11 19.93 10.97
N GLY A 225 0.37 21.13 10.67
CA GLY A 225 0.70 22.15 11.65
C GLY A 225 -0.51 22.85 12.27
N LYS A 226 -1.71 22.71 11.66
CA LYS A 226 -2.95 23.39 12.08
C LYS A 226 -4.00 22.44 12.66
N GLN A 227 -3.89 21.16 12.36
CA GLN A 227 -4.86 20.13 12.75
C GLN A 227 -4.18 18.76 12.92
N ARG A 228 -4.82 17.86 13.68
CA ARG A 228 -4.22 16.57 14.02
C ARG A 228 -4.10 15.66 12.81
N TYR A 229 -5.15 15.57 11.98
CA TYR A 229 -5.23 14.72 10.79
C TYR A 229 -5.52 15.55 9.54
N LEU A 230 -5.43 14.95 8.35
CA LEU A 230 -5.54 15.65 7.06
C LEU A 230 -6.90 16.31 6.85
N THR A 231 -7.96 15.80 7.48
CA THR A 231 -9.33 16.31 7.35
C THR A 231 -9.88 16.88 8.68
N GLY A 232 -9.03 17.24 9.65
CA GLY A 232 -9.40 17.81 10.95
C GLY A 232 -9.03 16.92 12.12
N ASP A 233 -9.98 16.62 13.01
CA ASP A 233 -9.73 15.94 14.28
C ASP A 233 -9.97 14.43 14.23
N GLN A 234 -10.54 13.92 13.12
CA GLN A 234 -10.85 12.51 12.93
C GLN A 234 -9.85 11.85 11.99
N LEU A 235 -9.29 10.70 12.41
CA LEU A 235 -8.49 9.83 11.55
C LEU A 235 -9.36 9.27 10.40
N THR A 236 -8.89 9.43 9.16
CA THR A 236 -9.58 8.99 7.95
C THR A 236 -8.69 8.15 7.03
N GLU A 237 -9.27 7.59 5.97
CA GLU A 237 -8.48 6.85 4.98
C GLU A 237 -7.41 7.72 4.30
N ALA A 238 -7.60 9.05 4.23
CA ALA A 238 -6.60 9.97 3.66
C ALA A 238 -5.29 9.92 4.46
N ASP A 239 -5.40 9.91 5.79
CA ASP A 239 -4.26 9.81 6.70
C ASP A 239 -3.52 8.48 6.52
N LEU A 240 -4.27 7.38 6.50
CA LEU A 240 -3.71 6.03 6.36
C LEU A 240 -3.01 5.85 5.01
N ARG A 241 -3.56 6.44 3.94
CA ARG A 241 -2.97 6.38 2.59
C ARG A 241 -1.68 7.19 2.49
N LEU A 242 -1.59 8.34 3.14
CA LEU A 242 -0.36 9.12 3.26
C LEU A 242 0.67 8.38 4.12
N TRP A 243 0.25 7.94 5.30
CA TRP A 243 1.11 7.36 6.32
C TRP A 243 1.96 6.18 5.81
N ASN A 244 1.39 5.33 4.95
CA ASN A 244 2.09 4.19 4.36
C ASN A 244 3.33 4.59 3.55
N THR A 245 3.32 5.76 2.91
CA THR A 245 4.48 6.32 2.23
C THR A 245 5.48 6.89 3.24
N LEU A 246 4.99 7.62 4.25
CA LEU A 246 5.86 8.29 5.22
C LEU A 246 6.68 7.30 6.06
N VAL A 247 6.09 6.18 6.50
CA VAL A 247 6.79 5.16 7.31
C VAL A 247 7.94 4.50 6.54
N ARG A 248 7.90 4.52 5.20
CA ARG A 248 8.95 4.00 4.31
C ARG A 248 9.93 5.07 3.82
N PHE A 249 9.63 6.33 4.07
CA PHE A 249 10.33 7.43 3.42
C PHE A 249 11.81 7.47 3.81
N ASP A 250 12.09 7.64 5.09
CA ASP A 250 13.47 7.76 5.58
C ASP A 250 14.27 6.45 5.41
N PRO A 251 13.74 5.26 5.77
CA PRO A 251 14.52 4.02 5.67
C PRO A 251 14.74 3.54 4.23
N VAL A 252 13.94 4.02 3.26
CA VAL A 252 14.01 3.55 1.86
C VAL A 252 14.08 4.69 0.85
N TYR A 253 13.07 5.56 0.79
CA TYR A 253 12.92 6.48 -0.34
C TYR A 253 14.01 7.55 -0.37
N VAL A 254 14.50 8.01 0.77
CA VAL A 254 15.63 8.94 0.87
C VAL A 254 16.83 8.39 0.12
N THR A 255 17.29 7.19 0.45
CA THR A 255 18.52 6.64 -0.14
C THR A 255 18.27 5.93 -1.47
N HIS A 256 17.29 4.99 -1.48
CA HIS A 256 17.10 4.10 -2.63
C HIS A 256 16.47 4.81 -3.83
N PHE A 257 15.52 5.72 -3.58
CA PHE A 257 14.81 6.48 -4.61
C PHE A 257 15.34 7.91 -4.78
N LYS A 258 16.38 8.29 -4.05
CA LYS A 258 16.99 9.64 -4.11
C LYS A 258 15.99 10.76 -3.77
N CYS A 259 15.01 10.46 -2.89
CA CYS A 259 14.10 11.46 -2.35
C CYS A 259 14.75 12.13 -1.13
N ASP A 260 15.92 12.76 -1.33
CA ASP A 260 16.89 13.08 -0.27
C ASP A 260 17.06 14.58 0.02
N LYS A 261 16.14 15.42 -0.51
CA LYS A 261 16.13 16.87 -0.19
C LYS A 261 15.90 17.12 1.30
N HIS A 262 14.98 16.39 1.90
CA HIS A 262 14.70 16.34 3.35
C HIS A 262 14.23 14.93 3.74
N ARG A 263 14.52 14.52 4.97
CA ARG A 263 13.90 13.34 5.59
C ARG A 263 12.54 13.71 6.17
N ILE A 264 11.66 12.75 6.40
CA ILE A 264 10.41 13.01 7.16
C ILE A 264 10.75 13.44 8.60
N SER A 265 11.83 12.90 9.17
CA SER A 265 12.31 13.29 10.50
C SER A 265 12.82 14.75 10.58
N ASP A 266 13.03 15.43 9.46
CA ASP A 266 13.39 16.85 9.43
C ASP A 266 12.16 17.79 9.51
N TYR A 267 10.94 17.25 9.36
CA TYR A 267 9.67 17.99 9.45
C TYR A 267 9.01 17.79 10.81
N LEU A 268 8.65 18.87 11.48
CA LEU A 268 8.06 18.79 12.82
C LEU A 268 6.70 18.10 12.83
N ASN A 269 5.81 18.51 11.93
CA ASN A 269 4.41 18.06 11.95
C ASN A 269 4.23 16.73 11.22
N LEU A 270 4.90 16.51 10.08
CA LEU A 270 4.88 15.23 9.38
C LEU A 270 5.50 14.10 10.23
N TYR A 271 6.61 14.38 10.92
CA TYR A 271 7.22 13.37 11.79
C TYR A 271 6.38 13.11 13.05
N GLY A 272 5.79 14.15 13.63
CA GLY A 272 4.81 14.00 14.71
C GLY A 272 3.61 13.16 14.27
N PHE A 273 3.03 13.46 13.10
CA PHE A 273 1.93 12.69 12.52
C PHE A 273 2.30 11.21 12.25
N LEU A 274 3.50 10.97 11.74
CA LEU A 274 4.01 9.62 11.52
C LEU A 274 4.06 8.82 12.83
N ARG A 275 4.56 9.42 13.91
CA ARG A 275 4.65 8.80 15.24
C ARG A 275 3.27 8.64 15.91
N ASP A 276 2.40 9.63 15.81
CA ASP A 276 1.03 9.59 16.34
C ASP A 276 0.28 8.35 15.85
N ILE A 277 0.29 8.09 14.55
CA ILE A 277 -0.38 6.92 13.97
C ILE A 277 0.41 5.62 14.27
N TYR A 278 1.76 5.64 14.22
CA TYR A 278 2.57 4.46 14.52
C TYR A 278 2.31 3.92 15.93
N GLN A 279 2.09 4.80 16.90
CA GLN A 279 1.89 4.46 18.30
C GLN A 279 0.44 4.08 18.63
N MET A 280 -0.48 4.12 17.66
CA MET A 280 -1.83 3.61 17.86
C MET A 280 -1.82 2.08 18.05
N PRO A 281 -2.68 1.53 18.93
CA PRO A 281 -2.73 0.10 19.19
C PRO A 281 -2.87 -0.75 17.91
N GLY A 282 -1.97 -1.71 17.72
CA GLY A 282 -1.96 -2.65 16.61
C GLY A 282 -1.33 -2.12 15.31
N ILE A 283 -0.96 -0.83 15.22
CA ILE A 283 -0.40 -0.27 13.98
C ILE A 283 1.07 -0.64 13.81
N ALA A 284 1.87 -0.52 14.88
CA ALA A 284 3.30 -0.86 14.83
C ALA A 284 3.55 -2.31 14.38
N GLU A 285 2.68 -3.23 14.78
CA GLU A 285 2.74 -4.65 14.44
C GLU A 285 2.47 -4.94 12.97
N THR A 286 1.91 -3.97 12.23
CA THR A 286 1.74 -4.08 10.77
C THR A 286 2.99 -3.69 9.99
N VAL A 287 4.03 -3.15 10.65
CA VAL A 287 5.25 -2.65 10.02
C VAL A 287 6.38 -3.66 10.19
N ASP A 288 6.91 -4.15 9.08
CA ASP A 288 8.11 -4.99 9.06
C ASP A 288 9.23 -4.31 8.27
N PHE A 289 10.16 -3.67 8.97
CA PHE A 289 11.29 -2.99 8.33
C PHE A 289 12.28 -3.95 7.67
N ALA A 290 12.36 -5.21 8.09
CA ALA A 290 13.18 -6.21 7.43
C ALA A 290 12.60 -6.55 6.05
N HIS A 291 11.29 -6.81 5.95
CA HIS A 291 10.61 -6.98 4.67
C HIS A 291 10.76 -5.74 3.76
N ILE A 292 10.49 -4.54 4.31
CA ILE A 292 10.57 -3.27 3.58
C ILE A 292 11.97 -3.10 2.99
N ARG A 293 13.02 -3.15 3.81
CA ARG A 293 14.40 -2.89 3.36
C ARG A 293 14.89 -3.97 2.39
N ASN A 294 14.65 -5.26 2.69
CA ASN A 294 15.05 -6.35 1.80
C ASN A 294 14.37 -6.25 0.44
N HIS A 295 13.05 -5.97 0.41
CA HIS A 295 12.33 -5.81 -0.85
C HIS A 295 12.94 -4.71 -1.72
N TYR A 296 12.97 -3.47 -1.22
CA TYR A 296 13.40 -2.33 -2.03
C TYR A 296 14.86 -2.44 -2.47
N TYR A 297 15.77 -2.69 -1.53
CA TYR A 297 17.20 -2.69 -1.85
C TYR A 297 17.66 -3.91 -2.65
N ARG A 298 16.95 -5.04 -2.58
CA ARG A 298 17.40 -6.29 -3.20
C ARG A 298 16.55 -6.76 -4.38
N SER A 299 15.39 -6.13 -4.65
CA SER A 299 14.53 -6.48 -5.78
C SER A 299 14.69 -5.54 -6.98
N HIS A 300 15.23 -4.34 -6.81
CA HIS A 300 15.36 -3.33 -7.85
C HIS A 300 16.80 -3.27 -8.41
N GLY A 301 17.20 -4.30 -9.13
CA GLY A 301 18.57 -4.45 -9.65
C GLY A 301 19.02 -3.33 -10.61
N THR A 302 18.10 -2.61 -11.26
CA THR A 302 18.40 -1.44 -12.09
C THR A 302 18.81 -0.21 -11.28
N ILE A 303 18.37 -0.10 -10.03
CA ILE A 303 18.70 1.00 -9.11
C ILE A 303 19.87 0.59 -8.21
N ASN A 304 19.86 -0.62 -7.70
CA ASN A 304 20.83 -1.15 -6.75
C ASN A 304 21.32 -2.55 -7.18
N PRO A 305 22.23 -2.63 -8.16
CA PRO A 305 22.62 -3.88 -8.79
C PRO A 305 23.27 -4.89 -7.86
N TYR A 306 23.94 -4.43 -6.80
CA TYR A 306 24.60 -5.31 -5.83
C TYR A 306 23.71 -5.74 -4.67
N GLY A 307 22.49 -5.21 -4.56
CA GLY A 307 21.54 -5.56 -3.48
C GLY A 307 22.00 -5.16 -2.09
N ILE A 308 22.90 -4.17 -1.96
CA ILE A 308 23.39 -3.67 -0.67
C ILE A 308 22.26 -2.89 0.02
N ILE A 309 21.96 -3.25 1.26
CA ILE A 309 20.95 -2.58 2.08
C ILE A 309 21.61 -1.43 2.82
N SER A 310 21.16 -0.20 2.58
CA SER A 310 21.63 0.99 3.28
C SER A 310 21.35 0.88 4.79
N ILE A 311 22.25 1.37 5.64
CA ILE A 311 22.12 1.33 7.09
C ILE A 311 21.14 2.37 7.65
N GLY A 312 20.99 3.50 7.00
CA GLY A 312 20.16 4.62 7.46
C GLY A 312 19.42 5.32 6.32
N PRO A 313 18.72 6.41 6.58
CA PRO A 313 18.45 6.99 7.91
C PRO A 313 17.64 6.09 8.84
N GLN A 314 17.91 6.24 10.15
CA GLN A 314 17.13 5.56 11.20
C GLN A 314 16.09 6.52 11.77
N GLN A 315 14.95 5.98 12.19
CA GLN A 315 13.87 6.72 12.83
C GLN A 315 13.56 6.06 14.18
N ASP A 316 13.33 6.87 15.21
CA ASP A 316 12.71 6.41 16.46
C ASP A 316 11.21 6.76 16.43
N LEU A 317 10.39 5.80 16.01
CA LEU A 317 8.95 5.97 15.91
C LEU A 317 8.22 5.80 17.26
N LEU A 318 8.93 5.38 18.30
CA LEU A 318 8.41 5.29 19.67
C LEU A 318 8.72 6.53 20.51
N GLU A 319 9.54 7.45 20.00
CA GLU A 319 9.77 8.73 20.65
C GLU A 319 8.44 9.48 20.90
N PRO A 320 8.23 10.10 22.08
CA PRO A 320 7.00 10.83 22.37
C PRO A 320 6.69 11.91 21.35
N HIS A 321 5.40 12.13 21.09
CA HIS A 321 4.88 13.24 20.29
C HIS A 321 3.87 14.07 21.11
N ASP A 322 3.52 15.26 20.62
CA ASP A 322 2.62 16.20 21.29
C ASP A 322 1.24 16.31 20.63
N ARG A 323 0.96 15.51 19.59
CA ARG A 323 -0.21 15.74 18.73
C ARG A 323 -1.55 15.49 19.41
N ASP A 324 -1.59 14.58 20.36
CA ASP A 324 -2.77 14.27 21.19
C ASP A 324 -3.10 15.38 22.19
N THR A 325 -2.09 16.10 22.69
CA THR A 325 -2.27 17.23 23.62
C THR A 325 -2.38 18.57 22.90
N ARG A 326 -1.66 18.75 21.81
CA ARG A 326 -1.65 19.98 21.01
C ARG A 326 -2.96 20.23 20.28
N PHE A 327 -3.66 19.16 19.90
CA PHE A 327 -4.93 19.21 19.17
C PHE A 327 -6.09 18.56 19.97
N ALA A 328 -6.01 18.58 21.31
CA ALA A 328 -7.05 18.07 22.20
C ALA A 328 -8.28 19.01 22.26
#